data_068eb6b7f53597bfdf291947d4576445
#
_entry.id   068eb6b7f53597bfdf291947d4576445
#
_cell.length_a   1.000
_cell.length_b   1.000
_cell.length_c   1.000
_cell.angle_alpha   90.00
_cell.angle_beta   90.00
_cell.angle_gamma   90.00
#
_symmetry.space_group_name_H-M   'P 1'
#
loop_
_entity.id
_entity.type
_entity.pdbx_description
1 polymer ?
#
loop_
_entity_poly.entity_id
_entity_poly.type
_entity_poly.pdbx_seq_one_letter_code
_entity_poly.pdbx_strand_id
1 'polypeptide(L)'
;MLQGEDTGQVEYGGAGKHASMDVLIELTKATHGYPFMIQLVGYWAWRCSDQNGHSDRVSIDDAGEGIGMAKTKLGDMVHAQALKGLPAQAINYLLAMSLDDDVSRTGDVARRMERSPQFANIYRMRLVDEDIIEPAGRGLVRFKLPYLRDYLREHAAFLQMRGNVEEL
;
A
#
# COMPACT_ATOMS: atom_id res chain seq x y z
N MET A 1 -37.57 33.01 -5.82
CA MET A 1 -36.82 32.22 -6.79
C MET A 1 -35.40 32.07 -6.24
N LEU A 2 -35.19 31.06 -5.42
CA LEU A 2 -33.90 30.78 -4.80
C LEU A 2 -33.37 29.49 -5.41
N GLN A 3 -32.42 29.60 -6.30
CA GLN A 3 -31.62 28.50 -6.76
C GLN A 3 -30.60 28.20 -5.65
N GLY A 4 -30.87 27.18 -4.83
CA GLY A 4 -29.87 26.59 -3.99
C GLY A 4 -28.94 25.76 -4.84
N GLU A 5 -27.73 26.23 -5.10
CA GLU A 5 -26.65 25.38 -5.55
C GLU A 5 -26.35 24.38 -4.43
N ASP A 6 -26.82 23.15 -4.63
CA ASP A 6 -26.38 22.01 -3.84
C ASP A 6 -24.90 21.75 -4.18
N THR A 7 -24.00 22.34 -3.42
CA THR A 7 -22.56 22.33 -3.69
C THR A 7 -21.90 20.98 -3.42
N GLY A 8 -22.65 19.93 -3.11
CA GLY A 8 -22.10 18.58 -2.91
C GLY A 8 -20.89 18.50 -1.95
N GLN A 9 -20.82 19.45 -1.01
CA GLN A 9 -19.75 19.50 -0.02
C GLN A 9 -20.11 18.63 1.18
N VAL A 10 -19.20 17.74 1.56
CA VAL A 10 -19.35 16.90 2.75
C VAL A 10 -18.36 17.38 3.81
N GLU A 11 -18.84 17.48 5.05
CA GLU A 11 -18.00 17.85 6.19
C GLU A 11 -16.98 16.74 6.47
N TYR A 12 -15.70 17.13 6.53
CA TYR A 12 -14.58 16.21 6.71
C TYR A 12 -14.14 16.20 8.18
N GLY A 13 -14.37 15.05 8.86
CA GLY A 13 -13.77 14.78 10.16
C GLY A 13 -14.31 15.54 11.37
N GLY A 14 -15.49 16.17 11.30
CA GLY A 14 -16.11 16.85 12.46
C GLY A 14 -15.37 18.07 13.00
N ALA A 15 -14.35 18.58 12.30
CA ALA A 15 -13.54 19.72 12.69
C ALA A 15 -13.72 20.95 11.77
N GLY A 16 -14.80 20.96 10.98
CA GLY A 16 -15.23 22.14 10.23
C GLY A 16 -14.57 22.37 8.87
N LYS A 17 -13.81 21.41 8.34
CA LYS A 17 -13.33 21.49 6.94
C LYS A 17 -14.27 20.78 5.97
N HIS A 18 -14.38 21.33 4.77
CA HIS A 18 -15.17 20.75 3.70
C HIS A 18 -14.28 20.09 2.64
N ALA A 19 -14.76 19.02 2.05
CA ALA A 19 -14.13 18.37 0.89
C ALA A 19 -15.18 18.18 -0.21
N SER A 20 -14.80 18.42 -1.47
CA SER A 20 -15.65 18.10 -2.59
C SER A 20 -15.79 16.60 -2.76
N MET A 21 -16.83 16.16 -3.47
CA MET A 21 -17.04 14.74 -3.76
C MET A 21 -15.84 14.11 -4.48
N ASP A 22 -15.20 14.84 -5.41
CA ASP A 22 -14.02 14.36 -6.14
C ASP A 22 -12.84 14.08 -5.18
N VAL A 23 -12.60 14.98 -4.21
CA VAL A 23 -11.59 14.79 -3.17
C VAL A 23 -11.87 13.54 -2.35
N LEU A 24 -13.12 13.35 -1.91
CA LEU A 24 -13.53 12.18 -1.13
C LEU A 24 -13.38 10.88 -1.94
N ILE A 25 -13.69 10.90 -3.22
CA ILE A 25 -13.49 9.75 -4.11
C ILE A 25 -12.00 9.39 -4.21
N GLU A 26 -11.12 10.37 -4.41
CA GLU A 26 -9.68 10.12 -4.51
C GLU A 26 -9.10 9.58 -3.19
N LEU A 27 -9.48 10.18 -2.05
CA LEU A 27 -9.07 9.68 -0.73
C LEU A 27 -9.58 8.24 -0.51
N THR A 28 -10.84 7.97 -0.86
CA THR A 28 -11.43 6.64 -0.69
C THR A 28 -10.73 5.59 -1.56
N LYS A 29 -10.47 5.88 -2.83
CA LYS A 29 -9.71 4.98 -3.72
C LYS A 29 -8.33 4.65 -3.15
N ALA A 30 -7.62 5.66 -2.62
CA ALA A 30 -6.29 5.49 -2.05
C ALA A 30 -6.27 4.60 -0.80
N THR A 31 -7.41 4.36 -0.13
CA THR A 31 -7.44 3.48 1.05
C THR A 31 -7.37 2.00 0.69
N HIS A 32 -7.77 1.61 -0.53
CA HIS A 32 -8.01 0.22 -0.92
C HIS A 32 -8.87 -0.56 0.09
N GLY A 33 -9.73 0.14 0.86
CA GLY A 33 -10.55 -0.44 1.93
C GLY A 33 -9.75 -0.87 3.18
N TYR A 34 -8.46 -0.54 3.27
CA TYR A 34 -7.62 -0.90 4.41
C TYR A 34 -7.85 0.07 5.57
N PRO A 35 -8.33 -0.40 6.74
CA PRO A 35 -8.77 0.49 7.83
C PRO A 35 -7.70 1.47 8.31
N PHE A 36 -6.45 1.02 8.43
CA PHE A 36 -5.35 1.88 8.85
C PHE A 36 -5.04 2.96 7.81
N MET A 37 -5.15 2.63 6.52
CA MET A 37 -4.96 3.61 5.45
C MET A 37 -6.05 4.67 5.42
N ILE A 38 -7.30 4.34 5.81
CA ILE A 38 -8.40 5.32 5.94
C ILE A 38 -7.99 6.43 6.91
N GLN A 39 -7.44 6.07 8.07
CA GLN A 39 -6.97 7.03 9.06
C GLN A 39 -5.78 7.85 8.56
N LEU A 40 -4.81 7.18 7.90
CA LEU A 40 -3.61 7.86 7.40
C LEU A 40 -3.95 8.89 6.32
N VAL A 41 -4.75 8.53 5.30
CA VAL A 41 -5.08 9.49 4.23
C VAL A 41 -5.91 10.65 4.77
N GLY A 42 -6.85 10.39 5.69
CA GLY A 42 -7.63 11.41 6.35
C GLY A 42 -6.75 12.40 7.12
N TYR A 43 -5.90 11.89 7.98
CA TYR A 43 -4.99 12.71 8.78
C TYR A 43 -4.04 13.54 7.91
N TRP A 44 -3.40 12.93 6.91
CA TRP A 44 -2.41 13.63 6.10
C TRP A 44 -3.02 14.63 5.12
N ALA A 45 -4.17 14.31 4.50
CA ALA A 45 -4.88 15.28 3.65
C ALA A 45 -5.31 16.53 4.45
N TRP A 46 -5.81 16.32 5.66
CA TRP A 46 -6.10 17.42 6.59
C TRP A 46 -4.84 18.24 6.90
N ARG A 47 -3.75 17.58 7.27
CA ARG A 47 -2.51 18.25 7.66
C ARG A 47 -1.88 19.02 6.49
N CYS A 48 -1.89 18.47 5.27
CA CYS A 48 -1.44 19.18 4.08
C CYS A 48 -2.28 20.44 3.84
N SER A 49 -3.60 20.35 3.98
CA SER A 49 -4.46 21.52 3.81
C SER A 49 -4.15 22.65 4.81
N ASP A 50 -3.82 22.31 6.09
CA ASP A 50 -3.37 23.30 7.07
C ASP A 50 -2.05 23.94 6.67
N GLN A 51 -1.08 23.13 6.22
CA GLN A 51 0.23 23.60 5.79
C GLN A 51 0.17 24.50 4.55
N ASN A 52 -0.79 24.21 3.65
CA ASN A 52 -1.05 25.00 2.44
C ASN A 52 -1.96 26.23 2.70
N GLY A 53 -2.33 26.48 3.96
CA GLY A 53 -3.12 27.64 4.37
C GLY A 53 -4.62 27.52 4.10
N HIS A 54 -5.13 26.32 3.82
CA HIS A 54 -6.55 26.06 3.63
C HIS A 54 -7.21 25.74 4.98
N SER A 55 -7.79 26.76 5.65
CA SER A 55 -8.36 26.61 6.99
C SER A 55 -9.75 25.94 7.01
N ASP A 56 -10.47 26.00 5.89
CA ASP A 56 -11.88 25.60 5.77
C ASP A 56 -12.15 24.46 4.79
N ARG A 57 -11.14 24.05 4.01
CA ARG A 57 -11.31 23.04 2.97
C ARG A 57 -10.09 22.16 2.81
N VAL A 58 -10.30 20.97 2.21
CA VAL A 58 -9.24 20.11 1.65
C VAL A 58 -9.36 20.18 0.12
N SER A 59 -8.31 20.65 -0.55
CA SER A 59 -8.25 20.70 -2.01
C SER A 59 -7.83 19.35 -2.59
N ILE A 60 -7.93 19.22 -3.92
CA ILE A 60 -7.46 18.01 -4.62
C ILE A 60 -5.94 17.85 -4.51
N ASP A 61 -5.20 18.96 -4.51
CA ASP A 61 -3.75 18.96 -4.34
C ASP A 61 -3.37 18.54 -2.92
N ASP A 62 -4.05 19.06 -1.87
CA ASP A 62 -3.87 18.62 -0.48
C ASP A 62 -4.13 17.12 -0.32
N ALA A 63 -5.16 16.61 -0.99
CA ALA A 63 -5.47 15.18 -0.99
C ALA A 63 -4.35 14.36 -1.65
N GLY A 64 -3.83 14.82 -2.79
CA GLY A 64 -2.72 14.18 -3.50
C GLY A 64 -1.45 14.10 -2.64
N GLU A 65 -1.05 15.23 -2.05
CA GLU A 65 0.09 15.30 -1.12
C GLU A 65 -0.13 14.41 0.11
N GLY A 66 -1.32 14.47 0.70
CA GLY A 66 -1.71 13.67 1.86
C GLY A 66 -1.67 12.16 1.56
N ILE A 67 -2.12 11.73 0.39
CA ILE A 67 -2.01 10.34 -0.07
C ILE A 67 -0.54 9.91 -0.17
N GLY A 68 0.33 10.76 -0.72
CA GLY A 68 1.77 10.50 -0.80
C GLY A 68 2.39 10.29 0.58
N MET A 69 2.11 11.20 1.53
CA MET A 69 2.58 11.09 2.92
C MET A 69 2.02 9.85 3.63
N ALA A 70 0.75 9.53 3.39
CA ALA A 70 0.11 8.33 3.95
C ALA A 70 0.78 7.04 3.46
N LYS A 71 1.11 6.94 2.17
CA LYS A 71 1.85 5.79 1.60
C LYS A 71 3.23 5.63 2.23
N THR A 72 3.98 6.71 2.37
CA THR A 72 5.29 6.70 3.04
C THR A 72 5.17 6.20 4.47
N LYS A 73 4.20 6.71 5.23
CA LYS A 73 3.97 6.27 6.62
C LYS A 73 3.50 4.83 6.73
N LEU A 74 2.68 4.36 5.79
CA LEU A 74 2.30 2.95 5.71
C LEU A 74 3.55 2.07 5.47
N GLY A 75 4.46 2.51 4.60
CA GLY A 75 5.75 1.85 4.34
C GLY A 75 6.55 1.68 5.63
N ASP A 76 6.75 2.76 6.36
CA ASP A 76 7.55 2.77 7.60
C ASP A 76 6.91 1.94 8.72
N MET A 77 5.60 2.05 8.91
CA MET A 77 4.90 1.49 10.07
C MET A 77 4.42 0.06 9.86
N VAL A 78 4.06 -0.31 8.65
CA VAL A 78 3.45 -1.61 8.33
C VAL A 78 4.38 -2.46 7.47
N HIS A 79 4.81 -1.96 6.31
CA HIS A 79 5.58 -2.78 5.37
C HIS A 79 6.95 -3.14 5.92
N ALA A 80 7.69 -2.18 6.47
CA ALA A 80 8.99 -2.45 7.09
C ALA A 80 8.89 -3.46 8.23
N GLN A 81 7.82 -3.39 9.04
CA GLN A 81 7.59 -4.34 10.13
C GLN A 81 7.17 -5.73 9.63
N ALA A 82 6.29 -5.80 8.61
CA ALA A 82 5.88 -7.06 8.01
C ALA A 82 7.05 -7.82 7.36
N LEU A 83 8.04 -7.09 6.83
CA LEU A 83 9.25 -7.68 6.22
C LEU A 83 10.36 -7.97 7.24
N LYS A 84 10.23 -7.48 8.47
CA LYS A 84 11.23 -7.69 9.53
C LYS A 84 11.18 -9.13 10.02
N GLY A 85 12.33 -9.80 9.97
CA GLY A 85 12.46 -11.20 10.43
C GLY A 85 12.03 -12.25 9.40
N LEU A 86 11.62 -11.82 8.19
CA LEU A 86 11.46 -12.76 7.09
C LEU A 86 12.82 -13.27 6.61
N PRO A 87 12.95 -14.58 6.33
CA PRO A 87 14.16 -15.11 5.72
C PRO A 87 14.39 -14.55 4.32
N ALA A 88 15.64 -14.45 3.89
CA ALA A 88 16.04 -13.90 2.59
C ALA A 88 15.23 -14.48 1.42
N GLN A 89 14.97 -15.78 1.42
CA GLN A 89 14.21 -16.44 0.37
C GLN A 89 12.72 -16.04 0.35
N ALA A 90 12.13 -15.67 1.49
CA ALA A 90 10.78 -15.12 1.53
C ALA A 90 10.76 -13.69 0.93
N ILE A 91 11.77 -12.88 1.25
CA ILE A 91 11.96 -11.57 0.61
C ILE A 91 12.13 -11.73 -0.91
N ASN A 92 12.95 -12.66 -1.36
CA ASN A 92 13.14 -12.95 -2.79
C ASN A 92 11.83 -13.37 -3.46
N TYR A 93 10.98 -14.15 -2.78
CA TYR A 93 9.64 -14.49 -3.25
C TYR A 93 8.78 -13.24 -3.47
N LEU A 94 8.72 -12.34 -2.49
CA LEU A 94 7.96 -11.08 -2.57
C LEU A 94 8.51 -10.15 -3.66
N LEU A 95 9.84 -10.05 -3.79
CA LEU A 95 10.48 -9.28 -4.87
C LEU A 95 10.14 -9.86 -6.25
N ALA A 96 10.15 -11.19 -6.40
CA ALA A 96 9.74 -11.84 -7.64
C ALA A 96 8.26 -11.60 -7.97
N MET A 97 7.38 -11.55 -6.96
CA MET A 97 5.98 -11.17 -7.13
C MET A 97 5.80 -9.69 -7.51
N SER A 98 6.64 -8.80 -6.99
CA SER A 98 6.49 -7.35 -7.22
C SER A 98 6.70 -6.96 -8.70
N LEU A 99 7.25 -7.84 -9.52
CA LEU A 99 7.41 -7.62 -10.96
C LEU A 99 6.10 -7.72 -11.75
N ASP A 100 5.05 -8.31 -11.16
CA ASP A 100 3.72 -8.36 -11.75
C ASP A 100 2.87 -7.19 -11.24
N ASP A 101 1.88 -6.72 -12.02
CA ASP A 101 1.09 -5.54 -11.65
C ASP A 101 -0.10 -5.85 -10.74
N ASP A 102 -0.63 -7.07 -10.76
CA ASP A 102 -1.77 -7.47 -9.92
C ASP A 102 -1.51 -8.83 -9.27
N VAL A 103 -1.85 -9.91 -9.96
CA VAL A 103 -1.67 -11.28 -9.47
C VAL A 103 -0.42 -11.91 -10.05
N SER A 104 0.26 -12.74 -9.27
CA SER A 104 1.44 -13.50 -9.69
C SER A 104 1.09 -14.97 -9.87
N ARG A 105 1.60 -15.58 -10.95
CA ARG A 105 1.58 -17.03 -11.10
C ARG A 105 2.70 -17.65 -10.28
N THR A 106 2.37 -18.60 -9.41
CA THR A 106 3.36 -19.24 -8.51
C THR A 106 4.52 -19.90 -9.28
N GLY A 107 4.25 -20.44 -10.49
CA GLY A 107 5.29 -20.99 -11.35
C GLY A 107 6.24 -19.93 -11.93
N ASP A 108 5.72 -18.73 -12.24
CA ASP A 108 6.54 -17.62 -12.73
C ASP A 108 7.41 -17.05 -11.62
N VAL A 109 6.87 -16.95 -10.41
CA VAL A 109 7.62 -16.55 -9.21
C VAL A 109 8.78 -17.53 -8.97
N ALA A 110 8.52 -18.84 -8.96
CA ALA A 110 9.56 -19.85 -8.78
C ALA A 110 10.65 -19.74 -9.83
N ARG A 111 10.29 -19.51 -11.10
CA ARG A 111 11.25 -19.34 -12.21
C ARG A 111 12.11 -18.09 -12.03
N ARG A 112 11.52 -16.95 -11.61
CA ARG A 112 12.26 -15.71 -11.34
C ARG A 112 13.22 -15.85 -10.16
N MET A 113 12.87 -16.67 -9.17
CA MET A 113 13.73 -17.03 -8.04
C MET A 113 14.84 -18.03 -8.43
N GLU A 114 14.81 -18.60 -9.65
CA GLU A 114 15.70 -19.70 -10.08
C GLU A 114 15.64 -20.90 -9.13
N ARG A 115 14.43 -21.21 -8.63
CA ARG A 115 14.16 -22.30 -7.67
C ARG A 115 13.06 -23.22 -8.19
N SER A 116 13.03 -24.45 -7.65
CA SER A 116 11.95 -25.40 -7.97
C SER A 116 10.60 -24.89 -7.43
N PRO A 117 9.47 -25.24 -8.05
CA PRO A 117 8.15 -24.90 -7.54
C PRO A 117 7.91 -25.40 -6.11
N GLN A 118 8.46 -26.56 -5.75
CA GLN A 118 8.36 -27.13 -4.40
C GLN A 118 9.07 -26.25 -3.37
N PHE A 119 10.28 -25.79 -3.69
CA PHE A 119 11.05 -24.88 -2.85
C PHE A 119 10.33 -23.53 -2.68
N ALA A 120 9.91 -22.93 -3.76
CA ALA A 120 9.18 -21.65 -3.73
C ALA A 120 7.87 -21.75 -2.92
N ASN A 121 7.18 -22.91 -2.99
CA ASN A 121 5.93 -23.12 -2.26
C ASN A 121 6.10 -23.09 -0.72
N ILE A 122 7.27 -23.43 -0.19
CA ILE A 122 7.55 -23.33 1.26
C ILE A 122 7.38 -21.88 1.72
N TYR A 123 7.98 -20.95 1.00
CA TYR A 123 7.92 -19.52 1.30
C TYR A 123 6.54 -18.92 0.98
N ARG A 124 5.89 -19.40 -0.09
CA ARG A 124 4.50 -19.04 -0.37
C ARG A 124 3.58 -19.36 0.81
N MET A 125 3.64 -20.56 1.34
CA MET A 125 2.80 -20.97 2.49
C MET A 125 3.08 -20.09 3.69
N ARG A 126 4.33 -19.88 4.04
CA ARG A 126 4.74 -19.02 5.14
C ARG A 126 4.19 -17.59 4.98
N LEU A 127 4.33 -16.99 3.79
CA LEU A 127 3.85 -15.64 3.51
C LEU A 127 2.32 -15.52 3.54
N VAL A 128 1.60 -16.60 3.24
CA VAL A 128 0.14 -16.69 3.41
C VAL A 128 -0.21 -16.77 4.91
N ASP A 129 0.50 -17.60 5.67
CA ASP A 129 0.28 -17.75 7.12
C ASP A 129 0.58 -16.46 7.89
N GLU A 130 1.55 -15.66 7.42
CA GLU A 130 1.89 -14.33 7.95
C GLU A 130 1.01 -13.20 7.40
N ASP A 131 -0.05 -13.52 6.64
CA ASP A 131 -1.03 -12.55 6.09
C ASP A 131 -0.42 -11.46 5.17
N ILE A 132 0.74 -11.70 4.58
CA ILE A 132 1.42 -10.78 3.67
C ILE A 132 0.89 -10.92 2.24
N ILE A 133 0.62 -12.16 1.84
CA ILE A 133 0.01 -12.50 0.55
C ILE A 133 -1.22 -13.39 0.76
N GLU A 134 -2.06 -13.48 -0.25
CA GLU A 134 -3.22 -14.38 -0.24
C GLU A 134 -3.38 -15.14 -1.56
N PRO A 135 -4.03 -16.32 -1.54
CA PRO A 135 -4.40 -17.03 -2.76
C PRO A 135 -5.39 -16.18 -3.58
N ALA A 136 -5.14 -16.07 -4.88
CA ALA A 136 -5.99 -15.34 -5.85
C ALA A 136 -6.59 -16.26 -6.91
N GLY A 137 -6.65 -17.57 -6.64
CA GLY A 137 -7.10 -18.61 -7.53
C GLY A 137 -6.09 -19.75 -7.65
N ARG A 138 -6.37 -20.75 -8.50
CA ARG A 138 -5.49 -21.90 -8.66
C ARG A 138 -4.14 -21.49 -9.25
N GLY A 139 -3.08 -21.65 -8.46
CA GLY A 139 -1.72 -21.27 -8.86
C GLY A 139 -1.48 -19.76 -8.95
N LEU A 140 -2.36 -18.96 -8.37
CA LEU A 140 -2.25 -17.50 -8.33
C LEU A 140 -2.14 -17.00 -6.89
N VAL A 141 -1.38 -15.94 -6.69
CA VAL A 141 -1.21 -15.23 -5.41
C VAL A 141 -1.22 -13.72 -5.67
N ARG A 142 -1.63 -12.96 -4.65
CA ARG A 142 -1.55 -11.49 -4.67
C ARG A 142 -1.13 -10.95 -3.30
N PHE A 143 -0.66 -9.73 -3.30
CA PHE A 143 -0.38 -9.01 -2.05
C PHE A 143 -1.68 -8.72 -1.31
N LYS A 144 -1.69 -8.97 0.00
CA LYS A 144 -2.81 -8.63 0.89
C LYS A 144 -2.66 -7.22 1.44
N LEU A 145 -1.42 -6.78 1.70
CA LEU A 145 -1.13 -5.43 2.18
C LEU A 145 -1.12 -4.44 1.00
N PRO A 146 -1.93 -3.36 1.06
CA PRO A 146 -1.95 -2.35 0.01
C PRO A 146 -0.58 -1.66 -0.10
N TYR A 147 -0.19 -1.28 -1.31
CA TYR A 147 1.09 -0.60 -1.62
C TYR A 147 2.37 -1.37 -1.26
N LEU A 148 2.29 -2.60 -0.75
CA LEU A 148 3.50 -3.39 -0.46
C LEU A 148 4.32 -3.67 -1.73
N ARG A 149 3.66 -3.85 -2.87
CA ARG A 149 4.33 -4.00 -4.17
C ARG A 149 5.20 -2.80 -4.50
N ASP A 150 4.65 -1.59 -4.39
CA ASP A 150 5.36 -0.35 -4.71
C ASP A 150 6.53 -0.15 -3.73
N TYR A 151 6.29 -0.40 -2.45
CA TYR A 151 7.33 -0.38 -1.42
C TYR A 151 8.48 -1.34 -1.74
N LEU A 152 8.18 -2.58 -2.17
CA LEU A 152 9.20 -3.57 -2.54
C LEU A 152 10.00 -3.12 -3.78
N ARG A 153 9.33 -2.54 -4.79
CA ARG A 153 9.99 -2.01 -5.99
C ARG A 153 10.95 -0.86 -5.65
N GLU A 154 10.52 0.06 -4.80
CA GLU A 154 11.33 1.21 -4.36
C GLU A 154 12.55 0.79 -3.52
N HIS A 155 12.43 -0.28 -2.73
CA HIS A 155 13.45 -0.73 -1.80
C HIS A 155 14.18 -2.00 -2.24
N ALA A 156 14.01 -2.45 -3.49
CA ALA A 156 14.51 -3.74 -3.97
C ALA A 156 16.01 -3.91 -3.74
N ALA A 157 16.83 -2.91 -4.10
CA ALA A 157 18.30 -2.99 -3.94
C ALA A 157 18.72 -3.17 -2.48
N PHE A 158 18.10 -2.42 -1.56
CA PHE A 158 18.37 -2.52 -0.13
C PHE A 158 17.96 -3.89 0.44
N LEU A 159 16.79 -4.38 0.06
CA LEU A 159 16.27 -5.68 0.52
C LEU A 159 17.13 -6.84 0.01
N GLN A 160 17.61 -6.78 -1.21
CA GLN A 160 18.54 -7.78 -1.77
C GLN A 160 19.88 -7.78 -1.04
N MET A 161 20.46 -6.60 -0.75
CA MET A 161 21.71 -6.51 0.00
C MET A 161 21.59 -7.11 1.41
N ARG A 162 20.45 -6.86 2.08
CA ARG A 162 20.18 -7.41 3.41
C ARG A 162 20.05 -8.94 3.38
N GLY A 163 19.37 -9.50 2.37
CA GLY A 163 19.25 -10.94 2.19
C GLY A 163 20.59 -11.66 1.99
N ASN A 164 21.50 -11.04 1.26
CA ASN A 164 22.82 -11.62 1.01
C ASN A 164 23.74 -11.63 2.27
N VAL A 165 23.51 -10.73 3.21
CA VAL A 165 24.29 -10.67 4.48
C VAL A 165 23.82 -11.73 5.47
N GLU A 166 22.54 -12.13 5.44
CA GLU A 166 21.99 -13.15 6.33
C GLU A 166 22.32 -14.60 5.86
N GLU A 167 22.82 -14.79 4.65
CA GLU A 167 23.25 -16.10 4.11
C GLU A 167 24.78 -16.38 4.30
N LEU A 168 25.54 -15.44 4.89
CA LEU A 168 26.97 -15.57 5.22
C LEU A 168 27.19 -15.97 6.68
#